data_3724aae44f336cc4e8c980dfe7583e91
#
_entry.id   3724aae44f336cc4e8c980dfe7583e91
#
_cell.length_a   1.000
_cell.length_b   1.000
_cell.length_c   1.000
_cell.angle_alpha   90.00
_cell.angle_beta   90.00
_cell.angle_gamma   90.00
#
_symmetry.space_group_name_H-M   'P 1'
#
loop_
_entity.id
_entity.type
_entity.pdbx_description
1 polymer ?
#
loop_
_entity_poly.entity_id
_entity_poly.type
_entity_poly.pdbx_seq_one_letter_code
_entity_poly.pdbx_strand_id
1 'polypeptide(L)'
;KTPYERIAADANNSKTITAADISELRKLILGVTASFKNDQKSWRFVKKDFVFEDLTNPWLLGGWPELAQVNNLQGISENHDFIAVKIGDINYSAKTNLAVATTTRSNQKLIFEIENKNFSANEIVKLPIFASDIQSVQGFQLGWNINPSCEFLSIEPGILAVNNSHYATNKN
;
A
#
# COMPACT_ATOMS: atom_id res chain seq x y z
N LYS A 1 10.10 -4.60 -19.79
CA LYS A 1 8.88 -4.33 -18.97
C LYS A 1 7.72 -4.08 -19.91
N THR A 2 6.60 -4.73 -19.65
CA THR A 2 5.36 -4.57 -20.39
C THR A 2 4.70 -3.21 -20.10
N PRO A 3 3.79 -2.72 -20.94
CA PRO A 3 2.99 -1.54 -20.62
C PRO A 3 2.27 -1.65 -19.27
N TYR A 4 1.76 -2.82 -18.94
CA TYR A 4 1.05 -3.09 -17.67
C TYR A 4 1.96 -2.94 -16.44
N GLU A 5 3.20 -3.44 -16.51
CA GLU A 5 4.19 -3.24 -15.44
C GLU A 5 4.55 -1.76 -15.26
N ARG A 6 4.57 -1.00 -16.35
CA ARG A 6 4.81 0.45 -16.30
C ARG A 6 3.64 1.18 -15.65
N ILE A 7 2.42 0.84 -16.03
CA ILE A 7 1.20 1.37 -15.40
C ILE A 7 1.19 1.03 -13.91
N ALA A 8 1.51 -0.21 -13.53
CA ALA A 8 1.58 -0.63 -12.13
C ALA A 8 2.65 0.13 -11.33
N ALA A 9 3.75 0.52 -11.97
CA ALA A 9 4.86 1.21 -11.32
C ALA A 9 4.62 2.70 -11.06
N ASP A 10 3.73 3.36 -11.82
CA ASP A 10 3.41 4.78 -11.68
C ASP A 10 2.39 4.99 -10.54
N ALA A 11 2.89 4.96 -9.31
CA ALA A 11 2.05 5.05 -8.12
C ALA A 11 1.50 6.45 -7.85
N ASN A 12 2.16 7.48 -8.34
CA ASN A 12 1.76 8.87 -8.14
C ASN A 12 1.00 9.48 -9.33
N ASN A 13 0.71 8.66 -10.37
CA ASN A 13 0.01 9.05 -11.59
C ASN A 13 0.68 10.24 -12.32
N SER A 14 2.01 10.26 -12.33
CA SER A 14 2.80 11.31 -12.99
C SER A 14 3.12 11.01 -14.46
N LYS A 15 2.76 9.83 -14.95
CA LYS A 15 3.07 9.28 -16.28
C LYS A 15 4.58 9.07 -16.49
N THR A 16 5.35 9.04 -15.39
CA THR A 16 6.78 8.76 -15.37
C THR A 16 7.10 7.84 -14.20
N ILE A 17 8.07 6.96 -14.36
CA ILE A 17 8.48 6.02 -13.32
C ILE A 17 9.74 6.54 -12.66
N THR A 18 9.66 6.93 -11.41
CA THR A 18 10.73 7.55 -10.64
C THR A 18 10.78 7.05 -9.19
N ALA A 19 11.77 7.49 -8.42
CA ALA A 19 11.83 7.21 -6.98
C ALA A 19 10.64 7.81 -6.19
N ALA A 20 9.94 8.82 -6.77
CA ALA A 20 8.75 9.40 -6.16
C ALA A 20 7.61 8.38 -6.03
N ASP A 21 7.50 7.44 -6.98
CA ASP A 21 6.48 6.37 -6.95
C ASP A 21 6.70 5.43 -5.77
N ILE A 22 7.96 5.06 -5.52
CA ILE A 22 8.34 4.25 -4.37
C ILE A 22 8.01 4.98 -3.07
N SER A 23 8.28 6.29 -3.01
CA SER A 23 7.97 7.11 -1.85
C SER A 23 6.46 7.20 -1.59
N GLU A 24 5.65 7.29 -2.65
CA GLU A 24 4.20 7.33 -2.54
C GLU A 24 3.63 5.98 -2.04
N LEU A 25 4.12 4.86 -2.57
CA LEU A 25 3.77 3.53 -2.08
C LEU A 25 4.14 3.34 -0.61
N ARG A 26 5.33 3.79 -0.20
CA ARG A 26 5.76 3.71 1.21
C ARG A 26 4.85 4.50 2.13
N LYS A 27 4.45 5.71 1.77
CA LYS A 27 3.52 6.52 2.56
C LYS A 27 2.17 5.83 2.73
N LEU A 28 1.65 5.24 1.66
CA LEU A 28 0.39 4.51 1.71
C LEU A 28 0.49 3.26 2.60
N ILE A 29 1.57 2.47 2.46
CA ILE A 29 1.81 1.26 3.25
C ILE A 29 1.97 1.60 4.74
N LEU A 30 2.63 2.71 5.06
CA LEU A 30 2.84 3.19 6.42
C LEU A 30 1.61 3.92 7.00
N GLY A 31 0.52 4.07 6.23
CA GLY A 31 -0.66 4.80 6.69
C GLY A 31 -0.47 6.31 6.83
N VAL A 32 0.62 6.87 6.30
CA VAL A 32 0.87 8.32 6.27
C VAL A 32 -0.14 9.03 5.37
N THR A 33 -0.57 8.35 4.31
CA THR A 33 -1.65 8.78 3.43
C THR A 33 -2.70 7.68 3.32
N ALA A 34 -3.97 8.05 3.24
CA ALA A 34 -5.08 7.10 3.10
C ALA A 34 -5.34 6.71 1.63
N SER A 35 -4.83 7.46 0.69
CA SER A 35 -5.04 7.25 -0.75
C SER A 35 -3.81 7.68 -1.54
N PHE A 36 -3.71 7.22 -2.77
CA PHE A 36 -2.72 7.70 -3.72
C PHE A 36 -2.97 9.16 -4.10
N LYS A 37 -1.93 9.84 -4.58
CA LYS A 37 -2.00 11.20 -5.12
C LYS A 37 -2.57 11.23 -6.54
N ASN A 38 -2.91 12.45 -7.00
CA ASN A 38 -3.31 12.75 -8.38
C ASN A 38 -4.44 11.82 -8.88
N ASP A 39 -5.44 11.56 -8.02
CA ASP A 39 -6.59 10.69 -8.30
C ASP A 39 -6.24 9.28 -8.78
N GLN A 40 -5.00 8.81 -8.49
CA GLN A 40 -4.58 7.46 -8.80
C GLN A 40 -5.48 6.46 -8.08
N LYS A 41 -5.96 5.48 -8.84
CA LYS A 41 -6.78 4.40 -8.30
C LYS A 41 -5.90 3.20 -7.92
N SER A 42 -6.33 2.42 -6.95
CA SER A 42 -5.65 1.18 -6.57
C SER A 42 -5.63 0.14 -7.69
N TRP A 43 -6.63 0.19 -8.55
CA TRP A 43 -6.75 -0.64 -9.75
C TRP A 43 -6.99 0.23 -10.96
N ARG A 44 -6.29 -0.09 -12.05
CA ARG A 44 -6.50 0.47 -13.37
C ARG A 44 -7.00 -0.64 -14.29
N PHE A 45 -7.78 -0.28 -15.27
CA PHE A 45 -8.38 -1.25 -16.18
C PHE A 45 -8.03 -0.88 -17.62
N VAL A 46 -7.41 -1.81 -18.32
CA VAL A 46 -7.06 -1.65 -19.74
C VAL A 46 -7.95 -2.57 -20.54
N LYS A 47 -8.64 -2.07 -21.54
CA LYS A 47 -9.46 -2.89 -22.42
C LYS A 47 -8.58 -3.97 -23.05
N LYS A 48 -9.03 -5.23 -23.04
CA LYS A 48 -8.21 -6.39 -23.43
C LYS A 48 -7.71 -6.33 -24.87
N ASP A 49 -8.51 -5.74 -25.75
CA ASP A 49 -8.21 -5.54 -27.17
C ASP A 49 -7.48 -4.23 -27.47
N PHE A 50 -7.11 -3.45 -26.43
CA PHE A 50 -6.37 -2.20 -26.62
C PHE A 50 -4.92 -2.47 -27.03
N VAL A 51 -4.48 -1.83 -28.09
CA VAL A 51 -3.10 -1.91 -28.58
C VAL A 51 -2.38 -0.62 -28.24
N PHE A 52 -1.34 -0.73 -27.43
CA PHE A 52 -0.48 0.41 -27.13
C PHE A 52 0.40 0.74 -28.33
N GLU A 53 0.43 2.00 -28.72
CA GLU A 53 1.30 2.47 -29.82
C GLU A 53 2.79 2.37 -29.44
N ASP A 54 3.11 2.67 -28.20
CA ASP A 54 4.46 2.51 -27.65
C ASP A 54 4.41 1.65 -26.38
N LEU A 55 5.02 0.47 -26.45
CA LEU A 55 5.11 -0.46 -25.33
C LEU A 55 6.00 0.08 -24.20
N THR A 56 6.83 1.07 -24.49
CA THR A 56 7.70 1.72 -23.49
C THR A 56 7.08 2.97 -22.87
N ASN A 57 6.02 3.50 -23.47
CA ASN A 57 5.29 4.65 -22.97
C ASN A 57 3.77 4.45 -23.08
N PRO A 58 3.12 3.77 -22.13
CA PRO A 58 1.70 3.50 -22.20
C PRO A 58 0.81 4.75 -22.10
N TRP A 59 1.35 5.89 -21.74
CA TRP A 59 0.65 7.17 -21.60
C TRP A 59 0.67 8.02 -22.90
N LEU A 60 1.32 7.52 -23.94
CA LEU A 60 1.35 8.20 -25.23
C LEU A 60 -0.09 8.45 -25.73
N LEU A 61 -0.32 9.58 -26.38
CA LEU A 61 -1.63 10.02 -26.89
C LEU A 61 -2.77 10.05 -25.83
N GLY A 62 -2.43 10.27 -24.57
CA GLY A 62 -3.41 10.39 -23.49
C GLY A 62 -3.67 9.09 -22.71
N GLY A 63 -2.99 7.98 -23.08
CA GLY A 63 -3.10 6.69 -22.40
C GLY A 63 -4.15 5.78 -23.06
N TRP A 64 -4.88 5.05 -22.26
CA TRP A 64 -5.84 4.03 -22.68
C TRP A 64 -7.23 4.30 -22.10
N PRO A 65 -8.30 3.86 -22.78
CA PRO A 65 -9.66 3.97 -22.26
C PRO A 65 -9.90 2.93 -21.16
N GLU A 66 -10.43 3.37 -20.02
CA GLU A 66 -10.80 2.50 -18.90
C GLU A 66 -12.30 2.17 -18.86
N LEU A 67 -13.05 2.65 -19.84
CA LEU A 67 -14.49 2.45 -19.94
C LEU A 67 -14.84 1.78 -21.27
N ALA A 68 -15.78 0.85 -21.21
CA ALA A 68 -16.52 0.39 -22.36
C ALA A 68 -17.96 0.93 -22.25
N GLN A 69 -18.42 1.59 -23.30
CA GLN A 69 -19.77 2.16 -23.35
C GLN A 69 -20.56 1.52 -24.48
N VAL A 70 -21.72 1.03 -24.15
CA VAL A 70 -22.66 0.50 -25.11
C VAL A 70 -23.89 1.41 -25.16
N ASN A 71 -24.07 2.12 -26.25
CA ASN A 71 -25.23 2.96 -26.47
C ASN A 71 -26.31 2.16 -27.25
N ASN A 72 -27.59 2.31 -26.84
CA ASN A 72 -28.72 1.66 -27.44
C ASN A 72 -28.56 0.14 -27.58
N LEU A 73 -28.37 -0.53 -26.43
CA LEU A 73 -28.25 -1.98 -26.37
C LEU A 73 -29.49 -2.65 -26.98
N GLN A 74 -29.31 -3.27 -28.15
CA GLN A 74 -30.32 -4.05 -28.83
C GLN A 74 -29.87 -5.51 -28.89
N GLY A 75 -30.22 -6.28 -27.88
CA GLY A 75 -29.77 -7.65 -27.74
C GLY A 75 -28.56 -7.82 -26.80
N ILE A 76 -27.76 -8.85 -27.03
CA ILE A 76 -26.61 -9.21 -26.20
C ILE A 76 -25.38 -8.44 -26.68
N SER A 77 -24.65 -7.81 -25.76
CA SER A 77 -23.34 -7.20 -26.03
C SER A 77 -22.26 -7.97 -25.27
N GLU A 78 -21.29 -8.51 -25.96
CA GLU A 78 -20.21 -9.36 -25.42
C GLU A 78 -18.83 -8.77 -25.73
N ASN A 79 -17.80 -9.39 -25.21
CA ASN A 79 -16.38 -9.03 -25.45
C ASN A 79 -15.95 -7.65 -24.92
N HIS A 80 -16.49 -7.25 -23.76
CA HIS A 80 -16.06 -6.06 -23.03
C HIS A 80 -15.06 -6.39 -21.91
N ASP A 81 -14.08 -7.21 -22.23
CA ASP A 81 -13.06 -7.67 -21.27
C ASP A 81 -12.06 -6.58 -20.97
N PHE A 82 -11.59 -6.57 -19.72
CA PHE A 82 -10.53 -5.68 -19.24
C PHE A 82 -9.40 -6.47 -18.58
N ILE A 83 -8.20 -5.98 -18.74
CA ILE A 83 -7.04 -6.40 -17.96
C ILE A 83 -6.94 -5.48 -16.77
N ALA A 84 -7.04 -6.06 -15.56
CA ALA A 84 -6.91 -5.33 -14.31
C ALA A 84 -5.43 -5.21 -13.91
N VAL A 85 -4.98 -3.98 -13.65
CA VAL A 85 -3.62 -3.67 -13.24
C VAL A 85 -3.66 -3.10 -11.84
N LYS A 86 -3.06 -3.81 -10.88
CA LYS A 86 -2.93 -3.33 -9.50
C LYS A 86 -1.75 -2.37 -9.39
N ILE A 87 -1.99 -1.15 -8.94
CA ILE A 87 -0.90 -0.18 -8.71
C ILE A 87 0.01 -0.67 -7.58
N GLY A 88 1.32 -0.66 -7.84
CA GLY A 88 2.36 -1.21 -6.97
C GLY A 88 2.70 -2.68 -7.22
N ASP A 89 1.90 -3.40 -8.00
CA ASP A 89 2.12 -4.84 -8.27
C ASP A 89 2.80 -5.07 -9.62
N ILE A 90 4.13 -5.01 -9.62
CA ILE A 90 4.94 -5.17 -10.84
C ILE A 90 5.15 -6.65 -11.20
N ASN A 91 4.94 -7.55 -10.26
CA ASN A 91 5.19 -8.99 -10.43
C ASN A 91 3.91 -9.83 -10.51
N TYR A 92 2.75 -9.18 -10.62
CA TYR A 92 1.43 -9.81 -10.76
C TYR A 92 1.09 -10.77 -9.60
N SER A 93 1.58 -10.45 -8.40
CA SER A 93 1.33 -11.27 -7.20
C SER A 93 0.03 -10.92 -6.48
N ALA A 94 -0.61 -9.81 -6.82
CA ALA A 94 -1.84 -9.37 -6.20
C ALA A 94 -2.99 -10.37 -6.43
N LYS A 95 -3.64 -10.76 -5.34
CA LYS A 95 -4.83 -11.60 -5.39
C LYS A 95 -6.08 -10.76 -5.28
N THR A 96 -7.02 -10.96 -6.20
CA THR A 96 -8.27 -10.19 -6.26
C THR A 96 -9.36 -10.75 -5.35
N ASN A 97 -9.22 -12.01 -4.90
CA ASN A 97 -10.24 -12.66 -4.10
C ASN A 97 -10.06 -12.34 -2.61
N LEU A 98 -10.89 -11.42 -2.10
CA LEU A 98 -10.96 -11.09 -0.67
C LEU A 98 -11.58 -12.20 0.18
N ALA A 99 -12.22 -13.20 -0.43
CA ALA A 99 -12.82 -14.35 0.27
C ALA A 99 -11.81 -15.45 0.61
N VAL A 100 -10.62 -15.41 0.02
CA VAL A 100 -9.51 -16.24 0.50
C VAL A 100 -8.92 -15.51 1.70
N ALA A 101 -9.14 -16.09 2.89
CA ALA A 101 -8.49 -15.64 4.11
C ALA A 101 -7.03 -15.27 3.79
N THR A 102 -6.62 -14.08 4.16
CA THR A 102 -5.23 -13.65 4.06
C THR A 102 -4.39 -14.75 4.69
N THR A 103 -3.76 -15.57 3.85
CA THR A 103 -2.70 -16.45 4.36
C THR A 103 -1.65 -15.49 4.87
N THR A 104 -1.58 -15.36 6.19
CA THR A 104 -0.47 -14.70 6.86
C THR A 104 0.80 -15.25 6.22
N ARG A 105 1.69 -14.39 5.80
CA ARG A 105 2.96 -14.75 5.14
C ARG A 105 3.83 -15.67 6.00
N SER A 106 3.46 -15.90 7.25
CA SER A 106 3.95 -16.94 8.13
C SER A 106 2.81 -17.44 9.00
N ASN A 107 2.75 -18.74 9.24
CA ASN A 107 1.89 -19.35 10.26
C ASN A 107 2.38 -19.05 11.69
N GLN A 108 3.42 -18.28 11.84
CA GLN A 108 4.00 -17.91 13.13
C GLN A 108 3.33 -16.64 13.64
N LYS A 109 2.78 -16.72 14.83
CA LYS A 109 2.30 -15.57 15.58
C LYS A 109 3.49 -14.84 16.20
N LEU A 110 3.70 -13.58 15.82
CA LEU A 110 4.57 -12.70 16.57
C LEU A 110 3.72 -12.02 17.65
N ILE A 111 4.01 -12.28 18.90
CA ILE A 111 3.32 -11.72 20.05
C ILE A 111 4.17 -10.57 20.60
N PHE A 112 3.55 -9.39 20.69
CA PHE A 112 4.14 -8.25 21.36
C PHE A 112 3.52 -8.07 22.73
N GLU A 113 4.34 -7.87 23.72
CA GLU A 113 3.95 -7.71 25.11
C GLU A 113 4.35 -6.31 25.60
N ILE A 114 3.44 -5.67 26.31
CA ILE A 114 3.65 -4.39 26.98
C ILE A 114 3.15 -4.54 28.41
N GLU A 115 3.94 -4.04 29.37
CA GLU A 115 3.51 -4.01 30.75
C GLU A 115 2.44 -2.94 30.99
N ASN A 116 1.42 -3.31 31.80
CA ASN A 116 0.48 -2.33 32.30
C ASN A 116 1.18 -1.42 33.31
N LYS A 117 1.20 -0.11 33.07
CA LYS A 117 1.81 0.88 33.93
C LYS A 117 0.83 2.02 34.21
N ASN A 118 0.65 2.33 35.49
CA ASN A 118 -0.05 3.55 35.90
C ASN A 118 0.95 4.71 35.97
N PHE A 119 0.54 5.87 35.50
CA PHE A 119 1.37 7.08 35.51
C PHE A 119 0.51 8.31 35.81
N SER A 120 1.17 9.33 36.33
CA SER A 120 0.57 10.60 36.72
C SER A 120 0.51 11.57 35.53
N ALA A 121 -0.32 12.62 35.66
CA ALA A 121 -0.33 13.69 34.67
C ALA A 121 1.04 14.37 34.56
N ASN A 122 1.50 14.64 33.33
CA ASN A 122 2.80 15.22 33.01
C ASN A 122 4.01 14.33 33.30
N GLU A 123 3.84 13.07 33.57
CA GLU A 123 4.93 12.11 33.73
C GLU A 123 5.41 11.61 32.35
N ILE A 124 6.74 11.59 32.14
CA ILE A 124 7.33 10.95 30.96
C ILE A 124 7.51 9.47 31.27
N VAL A 125 6.83 8.64 30.52
CA VAL A 125 6.81 7.19 30.71
C VAL A 125 7.48 6.49 29.54
N LYS A 126 8.43 5.60 29.84
CA LYS A 126 8.98 4.65 28.88
C LYS A 126 8.24 3.32 29.01
N LEU A 127 7.67 2.88 27.91
CA LEU A 127 6.98 1.60 27.81
C LEU A 127 7.84 0.64 26.96
N PRO A 128 8.53 -0.32 27.58
CA PRO A 128 9.27 -1.32 26.84
C PRO A 128 8.28 -2.26 26.10
N ILE A 129 8.59 -2.54 24.86
CA ILE A 129 7.82 -3.47 24.02
C ILE A 129 8.70 -4.69 23.82
N PHE A 130 8.21 -5.81 24.28
CA PHE A 130 8.88 -7.08 24.12
C PHE A 130 8.19 -7.88 23.00
N ALA A 131 8.96 -8.62 22.22
CA ALA A 131 8.42 -9.63 21.35
C ALA A 131 8.85 -10.99 21.89
N SER A 132 7.87 -11.80 22.24
CA SER A 132 8.12 -13.18 22.56
C SER A 132 8.32 -13.95 21.25
N ASP A 133 9.41 -14.68 21.14
CA ASP A 133 9.68 -15.61 20.04
C ASP A 133 9.97 -14.96 18.67
N ILE A 134 10.95 -14.04 18.63
CA ILE A 134 11.45 -13.49 17.36
C ILE A 134 12.33 -14.53 16.68
N GLN A 135 11.73 -15.47 15.95
CA GLN A 135 12.44 -16.32 15.04
C GLN A 135 12.24 -15.85 13.60
N SER A 136 13.30 -15.43 12.94
CA SER A 136 13.35 -15.17 11.48
C SER A 136 12.27 -14.20 10.94
N VAL A 137 11.98 -13.11 11.64
CA VAL A 137 11.09 -12.07 11.14
C VAL A 137 11.86 -11.14 10.20
N GLN A 138 11.50 -11.13 8.92
CA GLN A 138 12.12 -10.26 7.92
C GLN A 138 11.57 -8.82 7.95
N GLY A 139 10.41 -8.62 8.55
CA GLY A 139 9.77 -7.32 8.70
C GLY A 139 8.38 -7.44 9.32
N PHE A 140 7.96 -6.42 10.03
CA PHE A 140 6.63 -6.30 10.60
C PHE A 140 6.15 -4.86 10.56
N GLN A 141 4.86 -4.66 10.71
CA GLN A 141 4.22 -3.35 10.84
C GLN A 141 3.26 -3.40 12.02
N LEU A 142 3.34 -2.40 12.88
CA LEU A 142 2.45 -2.20 14.02
C LEU A 142 1.74 -0.85 13.91
N GLY A 143 0.47 -0.82 14.24
CA GLY A 143 -0.30 0.41 14.44
C GLY A 143 -0.60 0.58 15.93
N TRP A 144 -0.37 1.78 16.45
CA TRP A 144 -0.64 2.15 17.84
C TRP A 144 -1.71 3.22 17.89
N ASN A 145 -2.73 3.00 18.73
CA ASN A 145 -3.65 4.05 19.12
C ASN A 145 -3.23 4.58 20.49
N ILE A 146 -2.80 5.84 20.51
CA ILE A 146 -2.45 6.53 21.74
C ILE A 146 -3.64 7.40 22.14
N ASN A 147 -4.02 7.35 23.43
CA ASN A 147 -5.10 8.20 23.93
C ASN A 147 -4.77 9.68 23.64
N PRO A 148 -5.74 10.48 23.15
CA PRO A 148 -5.51 11.92 22.88
C PRO A 148 -5.00 12.74 24.06
N SER A 149 -5.19 12.25 25.29
CA SER A 149 -4.62 12.87 26.51
C SER A 149 -3.15 12.58 26.72
N CYS A 150 -2.53 11.75 25.87
CA CYS A 150 -1.11 11.41 25.93
C CYS A 150 -0.40 11.94 24.69
N GLU A 151 0.81 12.45 24.88
CA GLU A 151 1.67 12.88 23.79
C GLU A 151 2.72 11.81 23.48
N PHE A 152 2.84 11.45 22.22
CA PHE A 152 3.92 10.59 21.75
C PHE A 152 5.20 11.42 21.57
N LEU A 153 6.26 11.03 22.24
CA LEU A 153 7.53 11.75 22.18
C LEU A 153 8.48 11.11 21.14
N SER A 154 8.84 9.85 21.33
CA SER A 154 9.79 9.17 20.45
C SER A 154 9.74 7.65 20.63
N ILE A 155 10.36 6.93 19.70
CA ILE A 155 10.72 5.52 19.88
C ILE A 155 12.24 5.45 20.12
N GLU A 156 12.62 4.81 21.20
CA GLU A 156 14.03 4.51 21.46
C GLU A 156 14.39 3.13 20.89
N PRO A 157 15.54 2.98 20.23
CA PRO A 157 16.00 1.70 19.73
C PRO A 157 16.29 0.74 20.90
N GLY A 158 15.84 -0.52 20.74
CA GLY A 158 16.20 -1.62 21.61
C GLY A 158 17.15 -2.58 20.88
N ILE A 159 16.79 -3.87 20.84
CA ILE A 159 17.48 -4.87 20.01
C ILE A 159 17.31 -4.53 18.53
N LEU A 160 16.15 -3.95 18.16
CA LEU A 160 15.90 -3.46 16.79
C LEU A 160 16.43 -2.03 16.65
N ALA A 161 17.21 -1.80 15.60
CA ALA A 161 17.67 -0.47 15.25
C ALA A 161 16.51 0.33 14.63
N VAL A 162 15.79 1.10 15.44
CA VAL A 162 14.69 1.97 15.00
C VAL A 162 15.18 3.40 14.89
N ASN A 163 14.81 4.10 13.83
CA ASN A 163 15.04 5.52 13.64
C ASN A 163 13.79 6.19 13.06
N ASN A 164 13.80 7.51 12.91
CA ASN A 164 12.65 8.30 12.49
C ASN A 164 12.10 7.94 11.08
N SER A 165 12.85 7.20 10.28
CA SER A 165 12.36 6.73 8.98
C SER A 165 11.53 5.45 9.07
N HIS A 166 11.51 4.79 10.23
CA HIS A 166 10.81 3.54 10.45
C HIS A 166 9.41 3.70 11.03
N TYR A 167 9.02 4.91 11.46
CA TYR A 167 7.68 5.15 11.96
C TYR A 167 7.11 6.49 11.48
N ALA A 168 5.81 6.61 11.52
CA ALA A 168 5.09 7.84 11.23
C ALA A 168 4.03 8.07 12.30
N THR A 169 3.81 9.34 12.66
CA THR A 169 2.74 9.75 13.57
C THR A 169 1.66 10.47 12.78
N ASN A 170 0.42 10.00 12.90
CA ASN A 170 -0.74 10.77 12.45
C ASN A 170 -1.16 11.70 13.59
N LYS A 171 -1.00 12.99 13.40
CA LYS A 171 -1.68 13.98 14.25
C LYS A 171 -3.12 14.08 13.73
N ASN A 172 -4.08 13.59 14.53
CA ASN A 172 -5.49 13.90 14.33
C ASN A 172 -5.76 15.36 14.64
#